data_f31ea8664e000f11f6c848e2025f7249
#
_entry.id   f31ea8664e000f11f6c848e2025f7249
#
_cell.length_a   1.000
_cell.length_b   1.000
_cell.length_c   1.000
_cell.angle_alpha   90.00
_cell.angle_beta   90.00
_cell.angle_gamma   90.00
#
_symmetry.space_group_name_H-M   'P 1'
#
loop_
_entity.id
_entity.type
_entity.pdbx_description
1 polymer ?
#
loop_
_entity_poly.entity_id
_entity_poly.type
_entity_poly.pdbx_seq_one_letter_code
_entity_poly.pdbx_strand_id
1 'polypeptide(L)'
;MKIEITSMTLQNFKKVREQNINFQHNTLISGGNKTGKTTIYDAYLWCLFGVLSKKNGTVQPLDSNNKIRHKLKTSVTVVLNIDNEREVKLQRVLSEKWSAKDTAEEKLLGTQTTRFINDVPYSEVAYKKKLSDICDYNRWFMLSNINLFMSYKVEERRRILMSIAGNLDEESLMKPYPIVYNGIVAERKDINEIFAQYNMALSRRRALSR
;
A
#
# COMPACT_ATOMS: atom_id res chain seq x y z
N MET A 1 15.55 2.29 9.52
CA MET A 1 14.23 2.70 10.04
C MET A 1 13.32 1.47 10.07
N LYS A 2 12.78 1.14 11.21
CA LYS A 2 11.87 0.02 11.49
C LYS A 2 10.49 0.59 11.83
N ILE A 3 9.42 0.12 11.17
CA ILE A 3 8.05 0.52 11.47
C ILE A 3 7.29 -0.74 11.86
N GLU A 4 6.72 -0.76 13.04
CA GLU A 4 5.90 -1.87 13.55
C GLU A 4 4.51 -1.36 13.93
N ILE A 5 3.49 -2.16 13.62
CA ILE A 5 2.13 -1.91 14.10
C ILE A 5 2.05 -2.53 15.50
N THR A 6 1.71 -1.73 16.51
CA THR A 6 1.54 -2.22 17.89
C THR A 6 0.10 -2.55 18.20
N SER A 7 -0.83 -1.72 17.73
CA SER A 7 -2.25 -1.99 17.92
C SER A 7 -3.12 -1.40 16.81
N MET A 8 -4.30 -1.95 16.67
CA MET A 8 -5.33 -1.43 15.76
C MET A 8 -6.70 -1.55 16.42
N THR A 9 -7.46 -0.45 16.39
CA THR A 9 -8.83 -0.38 16.88
C THR A 9 -9.77 -0.08 15.72
N LEU A 10 -10.77 -0.91 15.55
CA LEU A 10 -11.85 -0.74 14.58
C LEU A 10 -13.15 -0.42 15.32
N GLN A 11 -13.88 0.60 14.87
CA GLN A 11 -15.22 0.95 15.36
C GLN A 11 -16.16 1.14 14.17
N ASN A 12 -17.25 0.40 14.16
CA ASN A 12 -18.27 0.44 13.13
C ASN A 12 -17.70 0.31 11.70
N PHE A 13 -16.69 -0.51 11.54
CA PHE A 13 -16.03 -0.73 10.24
C PHE A 13 -16.59 -1.99 9.56
N LYS A 14 -17.32 -1.81 8.47
CA LYS A 14 -18.06 -2.91 7.79
C LYS A 14 -18.99 -3.64 8.77
N LYS A 15 -18.77 -4.94 9.00
CA LYS A 15 -19.55 -5.74 9.95
C LYS A 15 -19.00 -5.72 11.39
N VAL A 16 -17.85 -5.13 11.60
CA VAL A 16 -17.21 -5.04 12.91
C VAL A 16 -17.80 -3.85 13.66
N ARG A 17 -18.42 -4.09 14.82
CA ARG A 17 -18.89 -3.02 15.70
C ARG A 17 -17.75 -2.39 16.45
N GLU A 18 -16.98 -3.23 17.15
CA GLU A 18 -15.78 -2.83 17.86
C GLU A 18 -14.81 -4.00 17.93
N GLN A 19 -13.55 -3.73 17.66
CA GLN A 19 -12.48 -4.73 17.76
C GLN A 19 -11.17 -4.03 18.06
N ASN A 20 -10.46 -4.52 19.09
CA ASN A 20 -9.09 -4.14 19.42
C ASN A 20 -8.17 -5.31 19.11
N ILE A 21 -7.08 -5.03 18.41
CA ILE A 21 -6.09 -6.01 17.99
C ILE A 21 -4.73 -5.51 18.44
N ASN A 22 -4.02 -6.30 19.24
CA ASN A 22 -2.64 -6.04 19.60
C ASN A 22 -1.74 -6.89 18.71
N PHE A 23 -0.73 -6.27 18.12
CA PHE A 23 0.24 -6.92 17.26
C PHE A 23 1.54 -7.13 18.01
N GLN A 24 2.20 -8.23 17.72
CA GLN A 24 3.56 -8.52 18.12
C GLN A 24 4.45 -8.49 16.90
N HIS A 25 5.75 -8.63 17.08
CA HIS A 25 6.74 -8.66 15.98
C HIS A 25 6.31 -9.59 14.83
N ASN A 26 5.76 -10.75 15.17
CA ASN A 26 5.13 -11.67 14.22
C ASN A 26 3.72 -12.00 14.72
N THR A 27 2.70 -11.64 13.96
CA THR A 27 1.30 -11.86 14.29
C THR A 27 0.61 -12.66 13.18
N LEU A 28 0.11 -13.84 13.52
CA LEU A 28 -0.68 -14.65 12.62
C LEU A 28 -2.18 -14.42 12.86
N ILE A 29 -2.88 -13.94 11.85
CA ILE A 29 -4.33 -13.79 11.87
C ILE A 29 -4.95 -14.99 11.13
N SER A 30 -5.51 -15.93 11.86
CA SER A 30 -6.14 -17.16 11.32
C SER A 30 -7.64 -17.20 11.59
N GLY A 31 -8.35 -18.05 10.88
CA GLY A 31 -9.80 -18.24 11.04
C GLY A 31 -10.45 -18.72 9.74
N GLY A 32 -11.69 -19.18 9.84
CA GLY A 32 -12.50 -19.64 8.71
C GLY A 32 -12.78 -18.56 7.65
N ASN A 33 -13.42 -18.94 6.57
CA ASN A 33 -13.85 -17.97 5.56
C ASN A 33 -14.93 -17.05 6.14
N LYS A 34 -14.91 -15.76 5.72
CA LYS A 34 -15.86 -14.70 6.15
C LYS A 34 -15.73 -14.28 7.63
N THR A 35 -14.70 -14.67 8.37
CA THR A 35 -14.50 -14.27 9.78
C THR A 35 -13.91 -12.87 9.97
N GLY A 36 -13.62 -12.15 8.90
CA GLY A 36 -13.14 -10.76 9.00
C GLY A 36 -11.64 -10.56 8.80
N LYS A 37 -10.86 -11.58 8.43
CA LYS A 37 -9.41 -11.43 8.16
C LYS A 37 -9.10 -10.29 7.17
N THR A 38 -9.78 -10.30 6.03
CA THR A 38 -9.64 -9.23 5.02
C THR A 38 -10.15 -7.88 5.54
N THR A 39 -11.11 -7.87 6.46
CA THR A 39 -11.60 -6.65 7.07
C THR A 39 -10.53 -5.93 7.88
N ILE A 40 -9.68 -6.67 8.59
CA ILE A 40 -8.53 -6.13 9.34
C ILE A 40 -7.52 -5.49 8.37
N TYR A 41 -7.20 -6.20 7.28
CA TYR A 41 -6.32 -5.68 6.24
C TYR A 41 -6.90 -4.43 5.54
N ASP A 42 -8.19 -4.45 5.21
CA ASP A 42 -8.88 -3.30 4.64
C ASP A 42 -8.91 -2.10 5.60
N ALA A 43 -9.06 -2.34 6.90
CA ALA A 43 -9.01 -1.28 7.92
C ALA A 43 -7.62 -0.62 7.94
N TYR A 44 -6.55 -1.39 7.90
CA TYR A 44 -5.19 -0.88 7.78
C TYR A 44 -5.00 -0.03 6.53
N LEU A 45 -5.34 -0.55 5.35
CA LEU A 45 -5.21 0.18 4.09
C LEU A 45 -6.04 1.46 4.08
N TRP A 46 -7.26 1.39 4.61
CA TRP A 46 -8.13 2.55 4.67
C TRP A 46 -7.62 3.60 5.64
N CYS A 47 -7.14 3.22 6.82
CA CYS A 47 -6.61 4.15 7.81
C CYS A 47 -5.45 4.96 7.23
N LEU A 48 -4.44 4.30 6.65
CA LEU A 48 -3.24 4.95 6.16
C LEU A 48 -3.48 5.63 4.80
N PHE A 49 -4.02 4.89 3.84
CA PHE A 49 -4.01 5.29 2.43
C PHE A 49 -5.40 5.69 1.88
N GLY A 50 -6.47 5.43 2.62
CA GLY A 50 -7.84 5.74 2.19
C GLY A 50 -8.41 4.80 1.14
N VAL A 51 -7.81 3.64 0.93
CA VAL A 51 -8.22 2.65 -0.06
C VAL A 51 -8.62 1.34 0.60
N LEU A 52 -9.29 0.48 -0.15
CA LEU A 52 -9.63 -0.89 0.22
C LEU A 52 -8.95 -1.86 -0.73
N SER A 53 -8.78 -3.11 -0.31
CA SER A 53 -8.24 -4.19 -1.16
C SER A 53 -9.10 -4.45 -2.40
N LYS A 54 -10.40 -4.16 -2.32
CA LYS A 54 -11.35 -4.25 -3.44
C LYS A 54 -11.89 -2.87 -3.79
N LYS A 55 -11.89 -2.52 -5.09
CA LYS A 55 -12.33 -1.20 -5.60
C LYS A 55 -13.77 -0.83 -5.21
N ASN A 56 -14.69 -1.79 -5.15
CA ASN A 56 -16.12 -1.55 -4.91
C ASN A 56 -16.54 -1.89 -3.46
N GLY A 57 -15.63 -1.80 -2.51
CA GLY A 57 -15.92 -2.04 -1.10
C GLY A 57 -16.49 -0.80 -0.40
N THR A 58 -17.29 -1.00 0.65
CA THR A 58 -17.67 0.06 1.58
C THR A 58 -16.89 -0.06 2.89
N VAL A 59 -16.67 1.07 3.56
CA VAL A 59 -16.12 1.15 4.92
C VAL A 59 -17.23 1.35 5.95
N GLN A 60 -18.42 1.78 5.50
CA GLN A 60 -19.55 2.07 6.37
C GLN A 60 -20.03 0.81 7.10
N PRO A 61 -20.62 0.98 8.30
CA PRO A 61 -21.13 -0.14 9.06
C PRO A 61 -22.28 -0.83 8.33
N LEU A 62 -22.23 -2.17 8.32
CA LEU A 62 -23.22 -3.00 7.67
C LEU A 62 -24.01 -3.81 8.71
N ASP A 63 -25.30 -4.04 8.43
CA ASP A 63 -26.12 -5.00 9.16
C ASP A 63 -25.86 -6.45 8.67
N SER A 64 -26.61 -7.41 9.23
CA SER A 64 -26.56 -8.82 8.82
C SER A 64 -26.90 -9.03 7.35
N ASN A 65 -27.74 -8.17 6.77
CA ASN A 65 -28.23 -8.24 5.39
C ASN A 65 -27.35 -7.43 4.40
N ASN A 66 -26.16 -6.95 4.84
CA ASN A 66 -25.24 -6.10 4.09
C ASN A 66 -25.83 -4.72 3.73
N LYS A 67 -26.82 -4.21 4.42
CA LYS A 67 -27.32 -2.85 4.28
C LYS A 67 -26.52 -1.91 5.17
N ILE A 68 -26.32 -0.66 4.71
CA ILE A 68 -25.59 0.36 5.47
C ILE A 68 -26.43 0.77 6.69
N ARG A 69 -25.78 0.79 7.85
CA ARG A 69 -26.34 1.32 9.11
C ARG A 69 -25.98 2.80 9.20
N HIS A 70 -26.95 3.65 8.98
CA HIS A 70 -26.78 5.10 9.01
C HIS A 70 -26.58 5.66 10.41
N LYS A 71 -26.15 6.93 10.48
CA LYS A 71 -25.95 7.74 11.71
C LYS A 71 -24.90 7.15 12.66
N LEU A 72 -23.99 6.32 12.16
CA LEU A 72 -22.87 5.78 12.90
C LEU A 72 -21.56 6.35 12.33
N LYS A 73 -20.63 6.70 13.24
CA LYS A 73 -19.26 7.04 12.83
C LYS A 73 -18.46 5.77 12.66
N THR A 74 -17.79 5.64 11.51
CA THR A 74 -16.80 4.60 11.27
C THR A 74 -15.42 5.14 11.64
N SER A 75 -14.69 4.45 12.49
CA SER A 75 -13.35 4.85 12.90
C SER A 75 -12.38 3.68 12.82
N VAL A 76 -11.19 3.95 12.33
CA VAL A 76 -10.05 3.03 12.43
C VAL A 76 -8.87 3.80 12.99
N THR A 77 -8.28 3.26 14.03
CA THR A 77 -7.05 3.77 14.66
C THR A 77 -5.94 2.74 14.50
N VAL A 78 -4.78 3.16 14.07
CA VAL A 78 -3.56 2.34 13.96
C VAL A 78 -2.47 3.02 14.77
N VAL A 79 -1.84 2.26 15.65
CA VAL A 79 -0.71 2.74 16.44
C VAL A 79 0.56 2.09 15.87
N LEU A 80 1.52 2.94 15.54
CA LEU A 80 2.81 2.55 14.98
C LEU A 80 3.91 2.84 15.99
N ASN A 81 4.86 1.93 16.09
CA ASN A 81 6.13 2.15 16.78
C ASN A 81 7.24 2.29 15.72
N ILE A 82 7.97 3.40 15.78
CA ILE A 82 9.04 3.73 14.84
C ILE A 82 10.37 3.64 15.57
N ASP A 83 11.25 2.75 15.11
CA ASP A 83 12.61 2.49 15.63
C ASP A 83 12.65 2.18 17.13
N ASN A 84 11.54 1.72 17.74
CA ASN A 84 11.32 1.52 19.18
C ASN A 84 11.46 2.79 20.05
N GLU A 85 11.49 3.96 19.44
CA GLU A 85 11.69 5.24 20.12
C GLU A 85 10.45 6.13 20.10
N ARG A 86 9.64 6.00 19.05
CA ARG A 86 8.53 6.93 18.80
C ARG A 86 7.24 6.18 18.46
N GLU A 87 6.21 6.46 19.23
CA GLU A 87 4.85 6.03 18.93
C GLU A 87 4.10 7.09 18.12
N VAL A 88 3.40 6.64 17.09
CA VAL A 88 2.55 7.49 16.23
C VAL A 88 1.16 6.87 16.12
N LYS A 89 0.15 7.58 16.59
CA LYS A 89 -1.25 7.20 16.49
C LYS A 89 -1.87 7.81 15.24
N LEU A 90 -2.28 6.99 14.31
CA LEU A 90 -2.99 7.37 13.09
C LEU A 90 -4.45 7.01 13.22
N GLN A 91 -5.36 7.93 12.91
CA GLN A 91 -6.78 7.66 12.95
C GLN A 91 -7.48 8.25 11.73
N ARG A 92 -8.43 7.49 11.18
CA ARG A 92 -9.34 7.96 10.14
C ARG A 92 -10.77 7.72 10.56
N VAL A 93 -11.60 8.76 10.44
CA VAL A 93 -13.00 8.75 10.84
C VAL A 93 -13.87 9.13 9.64
N LEU A 94 -14.85 8.31 9.32
CA LEU A 94 -15.91 8.62 8.36
C LEU A 94 -17.19 8.94 9.14
N SER A 95 -17.83 10.05 8.84
CA SER A 95 -19.13 10.45 9.36
C SER A 95 -20.08 10.84 8.23
N GLU A 96 -21.35 10.64 8.43
CA GLU A 96 -22.40 11.09 7.52
C GLU A 96 -22.78 12.54 7.81
N LYS A 97 -23.09 13.28 6.74
CA LYS A 97 -23.68 14.62 6.82
C LYS A 97 -25.15 14.51 6.47
N TRP A 98 -25.99 14.99 7.36
CA TRP A 98 -27.43 15.01 7.18
C TRP A 98 -27.92 16.44 7.06
N SER A 99 -29.09 16.66 6.40
CA SER A 99 -29.76 17.95 6.38
C SER A 99 -30.15 18.39 7.79
N ALA A 100 -30.35 19.70 8.00
CA ALA A 100 -30.79 20.23 9.31
C ALA A 100 -32.13 19.66 9.69
N LYS A 101 -32.37 19.51 11.02
CA LYS A 101 -33.53 18.84 11.62
C LYS A 101 -34.89 19.56 11.38
N ASP A 102 -34.87 20.76 10.81
CA ASP A 102 -36.08 21.59 10.67
C ASP A 102 -36.94 21.31 9.43
N THR A 103 -36.51 20.35 8.60
CA THR A 103 -37.30 19.87 7.45
C THR A 103 -37.92 18.52 7.77
N ALA A 104 -39.16 18.30 7.36
CA ALA A 104 -39.97 17.11 7.67
C ALA A 104 -39.34 15.76 7.32
N GLU A 105 -38.28 15.75 6.50
CA GLU A 105 -37.48 14.56 6.15
C GLU A 105 -35.99 14.88 6.22
N GLU A 106 -35.23 14.23 7.11
CA GLU A 106 -33.79 14.26 7.13
C GLU A 106 -33.24 13.55 5.87
N LYS A 107 -32.44 14.23 5.07
CA LYS A 107 -31.79 13.67 3.88
C LYS A 107 -30.29 13.54 4.08
N LEU A 108 -29.74 12.40 3.65
CA LEU A 108 -28.30 12.19 3.63
C LEU A 108 -27.67 13.09 2.55
N LEU A 109 -26.87 14.06 2.97
CA LEU A 109 -26.17 15.01 2.09
C LEU A 109 -24.84 14.43 1.57
N GLY A 110 -24.28 13.43 2.25
CA GLY A 110 -23.02 12.79 1.87
C GLY A 110 -22.23 12.31 3.07
N THR A 111 -20.94 12.05 2.85
CA THR A 111 -20.01 11.60 3.87
C THR A 111 -18.82 12.54 3.99
N GLN A 112 -18.25 12.62 5.17
CA GLN A 112 -17.04 13.38 5.46
C GLN A 112 -16.01 12.48 6.12
N THR A 113 -14.77 12.54 5.61
CA THR A 113 -13.64 11.83 6.19
C THR A 113 -12.70 12.81 6.89
N THR A 114 -12.45 12.58 8.18
CA THR A 114 -11.46 13.32 8.97
C THR A 114 -10.29 12.39 9.30
N ARG A 115 -9.09 12.93 9.30
CA ARG A 115 -7.83 12.21 9.53
C ARG A 115 -7.10 12.84 10.69
N PHE A 116 -6.56 12.03 11.59
CA PHE A 116 -5.85 12.49 12.77
C PHE A 116 -4.49 11.84 12.87
N ILE A 117 -3.52 12.58 13.37
CA ILE A 117 -2.21 12.08 13.80
C ILE A 117 -2.00 12.58 15.22
N ASN A 118 -1.82 11.67 16.16
CA ASN A 118 -1.73 11.96 17.59
C ASN A 118 -2.87 12.88 18.06
N ASP A 119 -4.10 12.52 17.67
CA ASP A 119 -5.34 13.23 17.97
C ASP A 119 -5.48 14.64 17.38
N VAL A 120 -4.52 15.09 16.57
CA VAL A 120 -4.57 16.37 15.84
C VAL A 120 -5.18 16.12 14.46
N PRO A 121 -6.22 16.90 14.04
CA PRO A 121 -6.84 16.74 12.74
C PRO A 121 -5.98 17.32 11.61
N TYR A 122 -5.97 16.63 10.47
CA TYR A 122 -5.23 17.02 9.27
C TYR A 122 -6.11 16.98 8.01
N SER A 123 -5.85 17.89 7.08
CA SER A 123 -6.35 17.77 5.71
C SER A 123 -5.72 16.55 5.01
N GLU A 124 -6.32 16.09 3.91
CA GLU A 124 -5.80 14.95 3.17
C GLU A 124 -4.35 15.15 2.69
N VAL A 125 -4.06 16.34 2.16
CA VAL A 125 -2.73 16.70 1.66
C VAL A 125 -1.72 16.72 2.80
N ALA A 126 -2.06 17.36 3.93
CA ALA A 126 -1.19 17.43 5.09
C ALA A 126 -0.98 16.07 5.75
N TYR A 127 -2.01 15.23 5.82
CA TYR A 127 -1.91 13.86 6.33
C TYR A 127 -0.94 13.02 5.47
N LYS A 128 -1.11 13.06 4.14
CA LYS A 128 -0.22 12.36 3.20
C LYS A 128 1.23 12.83 3.33
N LYS A 129 1.45 14.15 3.46
CA LYS A 129 2.78 14.71 3.68
C LYS A 129 3.40 14.20 4.98
N LYS A 130 2.64 14.16 6.07
CA LYS A 130 3.11 13.65 7.37
C LYS A 130 3.43 12.15 7.33
N LEU A 131 2.67 11.35 6.58
CA LEU A 131 3.03 9.95 6.34
C LEU A 131 4.33 9.85 5.52
N SER A 132 4.53 10.74 4.54
CA SER A 132 5.76 10.78 3.74
C SER A 132 6.99 11.20 4.58
N ASP A 133 6.81 11.99 5.64
CA ASP A 133 7.88 12.33 6.59
C ASP A 133 8.35 11.10 7.40
N ILE A 134 7.49 10.09 7.57
CA ILE A 134 7.82 8.82 8.23
C ILE A 134 8.49 7.87 7.25
N CYS A 135 7.85 7.64 6.12
CA CYS A 135 8.35 6.75 5.06
C CYS A 135 7.78 7.24 3.72
N ASP A 136 8.52 7.14 2.63
CA ASP A 136 7.99 7.48 1.31
C ASP A 136 6.62 6.85 1.10
N TYR A 137 5.60 7.70 0.90
CA TYR A 137 4.19 7.30 0.86
C TYR A 137 3.90 6.24 -0.22
N ASN A 138 4.49 6.40 -1.41
CA ASN A 138 4.22 5.50 -2.52
C ASN A 138 4.89 4.14 -2.28
N ARG A 139 6.11 4.16 -1.74
CA ARG A 139 6.85 2.94 -1.35
C ARG A 139 6.11 2.22 -0.23
N TRP A 140 5.67 2.93 0.80
CA TRP A 140 4.91 2.33 1.90
C TRP A 140 3.59 1.72 1.41
N PHE A 141 2.83 2.45 0.59
CA PHE A 141 1.59 1.96 -0.01
C PHE A 141 1.81 0.70 -0.85
N MET A 142 2.85 0.69 -1.68
CA MET A 142 3.20 -0.46 -2.51
C MET A 142 3.58 -1.68 -1.68
N LEU A 143 4.43 -1.52 -0.65
CA LEU A 143 4.85 -2.60 0.24
C LEU A 143 3.68 -3.14 1.08
N SER A 144 2.73 -2.27 1.44
CA SER A 144 1.51 -2.66 2.15
C SER A 144 0.47 -3.34 1.27
N ASN A 145 0.57 -3.21 -0.06
CA ASN A 145 -0.40 -3.75 -1.01
C ASN A 145 0.28 -4.65 -2.05
N ILE A 146 0.49 -5.91 -1.67
CA ILE A 146 1.14 -6.90 -2.53
C ILE A 146 0.45 -7.06 -3.89
N ASN A 147 -0.88 -6.93 -3.97
CA ASN A 147 -1.63 -7.04 -5.21
C ASN A 147 -1.29 -5.88 -6.16
N LEU A 148 -1.06 -4.69 -5.63
CA LEU A 148 -0.63 -3.54 -6.43
C LEU A 148 0.77 -3.79 -7.00
N PHE A 149 1.72 -4.24 -6.17
CA PHE A 149 3.06 -4.57 -6.63
C PHE A 149 3.05 -5.66 -7.71
N MET A 150 2.24 -6.71 -7.52
CA MET A 150 2.12 -7.79 -8.50
C MET A 150 1.42 -7.37 -9.80
N SER A 151 0.64 -6.29 -9.79
CA SER A 151 -0.02 -5.75 -10.99
C SER A 151 0.92 -4.93 -11.89
N TYR A 152 2.06 -4.50 -11.39
CA TYR A 152 3.05 -3.77 -12.18
C TYR A 152 3.72 -4.68 -13.22
N LYS A 153 4.17 -4.08 -14.34
CA LYS A 153 4.99 -4.77 -15.34
C LYS A 153 6.32 -5.23 -14.74
N VAL A 154 6.92 -6.25 -15.32
CA VAL A 154 8.18 -6.85 -14.80
C VAL A 154 9.27 -5.79 -14.66
N GLU A 155 9.43 -4.92 -15.68
CA GLU A 155 10.46 -3.87 -15.69
C GLU A 155 10.26 -2.86 -14.55
N GLU A 156 8.99 -2.52 -14.26
CA GLU A 156 8.65 -1.59 -13.19
C GLU A 156 8.88 -2.21 -11.81
N ARG A 157 8.47 -3.46 -11.62
CA ARG A 157 8.78 -4.23 -10.40
C ARG A 157 10.28 -4.32 -10.15
N ARG A 158 11.05 -4.64 -11.21
CA ARG A 158 12.53 -4.70 -11.14
C ARG A 158 13.11 -3.34 -10.72
N ARG A 159 12.67 -2.24 -11.34
CA ARG A 159 13.12 -0.88 -10.99
C ARG A 159 12.86 -0.54 -9.53
N ILE A 160 11.66 -0.87 -9.02
CA ILE A 160 11.29 -0.66 -7.63
C ILE A 160 12.19 -1.48 -6.70
N LEU A 161 12.38 -2.77 -6.96
CA LEU A 161 13.25 -3.62 -6.15
C LEU A 161 14.70 -3.12 -6.14
N MET A 162 15.22 -2.71 -7.29
CA MET A 162 16.55 -2.13 -7.38
C MET A 162 16.67 -0.81 -6.60
N SER A 163 15.63 0.03 -6.59
CA SER A 163 15.62 1.26 -5.80
C SER A 163 15.61 1.02 -4.29
N ILE A 164 15.08 -0.12 -3.84
CA ILE A 164 15.06 -0.53 -2.43
C ILE A 164 16.40 -1.16 -2.04
N ALA A 165 16.94 -2.01 -2.91
CA ALA A 165 18.23 -2.68 -2.69
C ALA A 165 19.41 -1.70 -2.69
N GLY A 166 19.21 -0.49 -3.23
CA GLY A 166 20.27 0.50 -3.44
C GLY A 166 21.05 0.21 -4.72
N ASN A 167 22.02 1.04 -5.01
CA ASN A 167 22.97 0.81 -6.10
C ASN A 167 23.91 -0.37 -5.72
N LEU A 168 23.37 -1.57 -5.84
CA LEU A 168 24.21 -2.76 -5.82
C LEU A 168 24.96 -2.75 -7.15
N ASP A 169 26.22 -2.33 -7.11
CA ASP A 169 27.16 -2.48 -8.20
C ASP A 169 27.28 -3.98 -8.52
N GLU A 170 27.00 -4.34 -9.77
CA GLU A 170 27.10 -5.73 -10.23
C GLU A 170 28.47 -6.33 -9.89
N GLU A 171 29.51 -5.51 -9.94
CA GLU A 171 30.87 -5.90 -9.62
C GLU A 171 31.03 -6.25 -8.14
N SER A 172 30.41 -5.49 -7.24
CA SER A 172 30.44 -5.76 -5.80
C SER A 172 29.69 -7.02 -5.40
N LEU A 173 28.57 -7.32 -6.09
CA LEU A 173 27.80 -8.54 -5.86
C LEU A 173 28.52 -9.79 -6.34
N MET A 174 29.29 -9.67 -7.41
CA MET A 174 29.94 -10.80 -8.07
C MET A 174 31.39 -11.02 -7.63
N LYS A 175 31.99 -10.07 -6.89
CA LYS A 175 33.35 -10.24 -6.32
C LYS A 175 33.56 -11.57 -5.58
N PRO A 176 32.59 -12.08 -4.79
CA PRO A 176 32.73 -13.39 -4.14
C PRO A 176 32.68 -14.58 -5.12
N TYR A 177 32.27 -14.36 -6.37
CA TYR A 177 32.08 -15.41 -7.38
C TYR A 177 32.78 -15.07 -8.71
N PRO A 178 34.09 -14.90 -8.75
CA PRO A 178 34.82 -14.38 -9.90
C PRO A 178 34.68 -15.23 -11.17
N ILE A 179 34.56 -16.55 -11.02
CA ILE A 179 34.39 -17.46 -12.17
C ILE A 179 33.04 -17.24 -12.86
N VAL A 180 31.98 -17.11 -12.08
CA VAL A 180 30.62 -16.87 -12.58
C VAL A 180 30.52 -15.46 -13.20
N TYR A 181 31.11 -14.47 -12.57
CA TYR A 181 31.13 -13.09 -13.08
C TYR A 181 31.83 -13.00 -14.42
N ASN A 182 33.01 -13.57 -14.54
CA ASN A 182 33.77 -13.57 -15.80
C ASN A 182 33.04 -14.30 -16.93
N GLY A 183 32.35 -15.41 -16.63
CA GLY A 183 31.49 -16.11 -17.58
C GLY A 183 30.34 -15.24 -18.07
N ILE A 184 29.59 -14.60 -17.17
CA ILE A 184 28.47 -13.72 -17.52
C ILE A 184 28.92 -12.51 -18.35
N VAL A 185 30.08 -11.91 -18.03
CA VAL A 185 30.63 -10.76 -18.76
C VAL A 185 31.04 -11.17 -20.16
N ALA A 186 31.63 -12.35 -20.32
CA ALA A 186 32.00 -12.89 -21.63
C ALA A 186 30.75 -13.14 -22.50
N GLU A 187 29.74 -13.84 -21.97
CA GLU A 187 28.48 -14.08 -22.70
C GLU A 187 27.75 -12.78 -23.10
N ARG A 188 27.72 -11.75 -22.22
CA ARG A 188 27.16 -10.45 -22.58
C ARG A 188 27.90 -9.74 -23.71
N LYS A 189 29.20 -9.84 -23.77
CA LYS A 189 30.00 -9.29 -24.90
C LYS A 189 29.64 -9.99 -26.20
N ASP A 190 29.59 -11.31 -26.20
CA ASP A 190 29.23 -12.10 -27.37
C ASP A 190 27.82 -11.77 -27.86
N ILE A 191 26.84 -11.64 -26.97
CA ILE A 191 25.46 -11.25 -27.30
C ILE A 191 25.44 -9.84 -27.92
N ASN A 192 26.14 -8.89 -27.34
CA ASN A 192 26.18 -7.52 -27.87
C ASN A 192 26.84 -7.47 -29.27
N GLU A 193 27.86 -8.26 -29.51
CA GLU A 193 28.49 -8.38 -30.83
C GLU A 193 27.55 -9.00 -31.87
N ILE A 194 26.81 -10.04 -31.50
CA ILE A 194 25.75 -10.66 -32.31
C ILE A 194 24.66 -9.65 -32.67
N PHE A 195 24.17 -8.88 -31.69
CA PHE A 195 23.17 -7.83 -31.93
C PHE A 195 23.70 -6.72 -32.84
N ALA A 196 24.95 -6.31 -32.70
CA ALA A 196 25.59 -5.32 -33.59
C ALA A 196 25.66 -5.82 -35.02
N GLN A 197 26.09 -7.06 -35.22
CA GLN A 197 26.17 -7.70 -36.54
C GLN A 197 24.77 -7.85 -37.17
N TYR A 198 23.76 -8.27 -36.41
CA TYR A 198 22.39 -8.38 -36.88
C TYR A 198 21.82 -7.03 -37.34
N ASN A 199 22.03 -5.98 -36.55
CA ASN A 199 21.58 -4.63 -36.92
C ASN A 199 22.28 -4.07 -38.16
N MET A 200 23.57 -4.37 -38.34
CA MET A 200 24.30 -4.04 -39.58
C MET A 200 23.73 -4.77 -40.81
N ALA A 201 23.41 -6.07 -40.65
CA ALA A 201 22.81 -6.85 -41.72
C ALA A 201 21.43 -6.34 -42.11
N LEU A 202 20.60 -5.96 -41.15
CA LEU A 202 19.29 -5.34 -41.39
C LEU A 202 19.40 -4.00 -42.12
N SER A 203 20.36 -3.16 -41.75
CA SER A 203 20.62 -1.87 -42.40
C SER A 203 21.07 -2.04 -43.87
N ARG A 204 21.95 -3.01 -44.14
CA ARG A 204 22.35 -3.36 -45.52
C ARG A 204 21.19 -3.86 -46.36
N ARG A 205 20.32 -4.72 -45.79
CA ARG A 205 19.14 -5.23 -46.49
C ARG A 205 18.15 -4.13 -46.85
N ARG A 206 17.93 -3.15 -45.96
CA ARG A 206 17.06 -1.97 -46.19
C ARG A 206 17.65 -1.04 -47.27
N ALA A 207 18.99 -0.94 -47.36
CA ALA A 207 19.64 -0.13 -48.39
C ALA A 207 19.58 -0.75 -49.80
N LEU A 208 19.48 -2.07 -49.87
CA LEU A 208 19.37 -2.82 -51.14
C LEU A 208 17.94 -2.94 -51.67
N SER A 209 16.95 -2.61 -50.83
CA SER A 209 15.51 -2.66 -51.17
C SER A 209 14.93 -1.29 -51.56
N ARG A 210 15.76 -0.28 -51.70
CA ARG A 210 15.49 1.04 -52.31
C ARG A 210 16.16 1.18 -53.65
#